data_4365c37b72988ca65f53d79997c0b253
#
_entry.id   4365c37b72988ca65f53d79997c0b253
#
_cell.length_a   1.000
_cell.length_b   1.000
_cell.length_c   1.000
_cell.angle_alpha   90.00
_cell.angle_beta   90.00
_cell.angle_gamma   90.00
#
_symmetry.space_group_name_H-M   'P 1'
#
loop_
_entity.id
_entity.type
_entity.pdbx_description
1 polymer ?
#
loop_
_entity_poly.entity_id
_entity_poly.type
_entity_poly.pdbx_seq_one_letter_code
_entity_poly.pdbx_strand_id
1 'polypeptide(L)'
;MRKGSAFALSLALGCTAMQAQALDPSGKRYVDQLVQGGPVSIREAAQSIYHSGYRDQEVLDVAAEVLLQKYRTSSDNTSADAMAWVCKALGNSGNGRYKPVLDEVVATSGNRKLDKHCGGAAKNLPAGTAGYRAGSVSLDAYRKGQGRPAAGTPTASKAAAVPQGSGSFEHVRVGMSMDEVNALLGTPSATYSHQTGKAWIPFNFKGKDVARIVALYKGKGRIIFSQESVYASVWRVMELQPNPNESGYP
;
A
#
# COMPACT_ATOMS: atom_id res chain seq x y z
N MET A 1 26.32 5.87 70.03
CA MET A 1 26.77 5.22 68.76
C MET A 1 25.57 4.81 67.96
N ARG A 2 25.12 5.55 66.94
CA ARG A 2 24.04 5.25 66.03
C ARG A 2 24.64 5.16 64.63
N LYS A 3 24.63 3.95 64.08
CA LYS A 3 25.07 3.68 62.70
C LYS A 3 23.89 3.97 61.73
N GLY A 4 24.05 4.97 60.90
CA GLY A 4 23.12 5.27 59.81
C GLY A 4 23.44 4.41 58.59
N SER A 5 22.47 3.59 58.14
CA SER A 5 22.53 2.85 56.88
C SER A 5 22.00 3.74 55.75
N ALA A 6 22.84 4.06 54.80
CA ALA A 6 22.45 4.75 53.56
C ALA A 6 21.90 3.72 52.56
N PHE A 7 20.62 3.86 52.21
CA PHE A 7 19.99 3.12 51.13
C PHE A 7 20.26 3.83 49.81
N ALA A 8 21.06 3.24 48.95
CA ALA A 8 21.26 3.70 47.59
C ALA A 8 20.12 3.20 46.73
N LEU A 9 19.27 4.13 46.28
CA LEU A 9 18.16 3.82 45.34
C LEU A 9 18.73 3.91 43.92
N SER A 10 18.99 2.75 43.29
CA SER A 10 19.42 2.66 41.92
C SER A 10 18.18 2.81 40.98
N LEU A 11 18.09 3.97 40.32
CA LEU A 11 17.07 4.24 39.29
C LEU A 11 17.54 3.58 38.01
N ALA A 12 16.95 2.42 37.66
CA ALA A 12 17.14 1.79 36.35
C ALA A 12 16.31 2.53 35.33
N LEU A 13 16.94 3.34 34.45
CA LEU A 13 16.30 3.90 33.26
C LEU A 13 16.08 2.77 32.26
N GLY A 14 14.86 2.26 32.19
CA GLY A 14 14.44 1.35 31.16
C GLY A 14 14.27 2.09 29.83
N CYS A 15 15.26 2.04 28.94
CA CYS A 15 15.08 2.41 27.54
C CYS A 15 14.18 1.36 26.87
N THR A 16 12.88 1.64 26.77
CA THR A 16 12.00 0.91 25.88
C THR A 16 12.36 1.29 24.45
N ALA A 17 13.13 0.43 23.78
CA ALA A 17 13.32 0.52 22.33
C ALA A 17 11.95 0.36 21.66
N MET A 18 11.41 1.42 21.07
CA MET A 18 10.28 1.34 20.17
C MET A 18 10.73 0.52 18.95
N GLN A 19 10.36 -0.75 18.93
CA GLN A 19 10.54 -1.58 17.76
C GLN A 19 9.63 -1.03 16.66
N ALA A 20 10.22 -0.56 15.56
CA ALA A 20 9.49 -0.23 14.35
C ALA A 20 8.84 -1.54 13.86
N GLN A 21 7.54 -1.63 13.99
CA GLN A 21 6.78 -2.77 13.46
C GLN A 21 6.85 -2.69 11.92
N ALA A 22 7.23 -3.80 11.30
CA ALA A 22 7.17 -3.90 9.85
C ALA A 22 5.72 -3.80 9.38
N LEU A 23 5.50 -3.08 8.27
CA LEU A 23 4.18 -2.98 7.66
C LEU A 23 3.58 -4.36 7.40
N ASP A 24 2.29 -4.50 7.65
CA ASP A 24 1.55 -5.69 7.28
C ASP A 24 1.50 -5.86 5.74
N PRO A 25 1.10 -7.02 5.23
CA PRO A 25 1.03 -7.25 3.78
C PRO A 25 0.13 -6.25 3.04
N SER A 26 -0.95 -5.80 3.67
CA SER A 26 -1.85 -4.79 3.09
C SER A 26 -1.19 -3.43 3.03
N GLY A 27 -0.51 -3.03 4.09
CA GLY A 27 0.25 -1.77 4.15
C GLY A 27 1.36 -1.73 3.11
N LYS A 28 2.12 -2.81 2.95
CA LYS A 28 3.14 -2.92 1.90
C LYS A 28 2.55 -2.72 0.50
N ARG A 29 1.43 -3.40 0.20
CA ARG A 29 0.75 -3.24 -1.09
C ARG A 29 0.27 -1.80 -1.32
N TYR A 30 -0.31 -1.16 -0.30
CA TYR A 30 -0.74 0.23 -0.44
C TYR A 30 0.43 1.17 -0.70
N VAL A 31 1.54 1.00 0.01
CA VAL A 31 2.76 1.76 -0.23
C VAL A 31 3.28 1.55 -1.66
N ASP A 32 3.36 0.32 -2.13
CA ASP A 32 3.81 0.00 -3.49
C ASP A 32 2.92 0.67 -4.55
N GLN A 33 1.60 0.57 -4.40
CA GLN A 33 0.65 1.20 -5.32
C GLN A 33 0.71 2.74 -5.30
N LEU A 34 0.91 3.34 -4.11
CA LEU A 34 1.04 4.78 -3.94
C LEU A 34 2.33 5.32 -4.54
N VAL A 35 3.44 4.62 -4.35
CA VAL A 35 4.79 5.10 -4.68
C VAL A 35 5.19 4.78 -6.12
N GLN A 36 4.92 3.55 -6.57
CA GLN A 36 5.35 3.04 -7.87
C GLN A 36 4.24 3.12 -8.92
N GLY A 37 2.98 3.22 -8.47
CA GLY A 37 1.82 3.20 -9.36
C GLY A 37 1.57 4.52 -10.09
N GLY A 38 0.87 4.41 -11.22
CA GLY A 38 0.27 5.53 -11.92
C GLY A 38 -1.01 6.05 -11.23
N PRO A 39 -1.70 7.05 -11.79
CA PRO A 39 -2.89 7.64 -11.18
C PRO A 39 -3.99 6.64 -10.84
N VAL A 40 -4.19 5.61 -11.66
CA VAL A 40 -5.19 4.56 -11.41
C VAL A 40 -4.83 3.75 -10.16
N SER A 41 -3.58 3.29 -10.05
CA SER A 41 -3.12 2.51 -8.89
C SER A 41 -3.16 3.32 -7.59
N ILE A 42 -2.77 4.59 -7.66
CA ILE A 42 -2.87 5.52 -6.52
C ILE A 42 -4.32 5.67 -6.07
N ARG A 43 -5.25 5.82 -7.01
CA ARG A 43 -6.67 5.91 -6.72
C ARG A 43 -7.18 4.65 -6.03
N GLU A 44 -6.83 3.48 -6.56
CA GLU A 44 -7.23 2.18 -6.00
C GLU A 44 -6.69 1.97 -4.57
N ALA A 45 -5.42 2.29 -4.34
CA ALA A 45 -4.84 2.25 -3.00
C ALA A 45 -5.57 3.20 -2.04
N ALA A 46 -5.80 4.45 -2.45
CA ALA A 46 -6.48 5.44 -1.63
C ALA A 46 -7.95 5.05 -1.35
N GLN A 47 -8.66 4.47 -2.31
CA GLN A 47 -10.01 3.91 -2.12
C GLN A 47 -9.99 2.76 -1.13
N SER A 48 -9.04 1.84 -1.25
CA SER A 48 -8.91 0.70 -0.35
C SER A 48 -8.60 1.16 1.08
N ILE A 49 -7.67 2.10 1.27
CA ILE A 49 -7.36 2.71 2.56
C ILE A 49 -8.62 3.37 3.16
N TYR A 50 -9.36 4.12 2.34
CA TYR A 50 -10.58 4.80 2.79
C TYR A 50 -11.66 3.81 3.24
N HIS A 51 -11.99 2.81 2.41
CA HIS A 51 -13.07 1.87 2.68
C HIS A 51 -12.75 0.85 3.76
N SER A 52 -11.49 0.44 3.90
CA SER A 52 -11.05 -0.45 4.98
C SER A 52 -10.88 0.26 6.32
N GLY A 53 -10.87 1.60 6.32
CA GLY A 53 -10.54 2.38 7.50
C GLY A 53 -9.09 2.16 7.98
N TYR A 54 -8.17 1.84 7.06
CA TYR A 54 -6.77 1.58 7.37
C TYR A 54 -6.09 2.81 7.96
N ARG A 55 -5.39 2.66 9.11
CA ARG A 55 -4.89 3.80 9.91
C ARG A 55 -3.42 3.71 10.27
N ASP A 56 -2.67 2.82 9.66
CA ASP A 56 -1.23 2.76 9.87
C ASP A 56 -0.60 4.10 9.46
N GLN A 57 0.17 4.68 10.38
CA GLN A 57 0.72 6.03 10.19
C GLN A 57 1.75 6.07 9.08
N GLU A 58 2.55 5.01 8.87
CA GLU A 58 3.56 4.97 7.83
C GLU A 58 2.91 5.02 6.45
N VAL A 59 1.85 4.23 6.23
CA VAL A 59 1.09 4.24 4.96
C VAL A 59 0.43 5.58 4.71
N LEU A 60 -0.15 6.18 5.74
CA LEU A 60 -0.79 7.49 5.62
C LEU A 60 0.24 8.63 5.42
N ASP A 61 1.42 8.53 6.04
CA ASP A 61 2.52 9.48 5.81
C ASP A 61 3.03 9.38 4.35
N VAL A 62 3.13 8.16 3.80
CA VAL A 62 3.43 7.95 2.37
C VAL A 62 2.34 8.56 1.48
N ALA A 63 1.07 8.33 1.81
CA ALA A 63 -0.05 8.91 1.07
C ALA A 63 -0.03 10.45 1.10
N ALA A 64 0.29 11.06 2.25
CA ALA A 64 0.44 12.51 2.39
C ALA A 64 1.59 13.06 1.53
N GLU A 65 2.74 12.36 1.51
CA GLU A 65 3.87 12.76 0.68
C GLU A 65 3.55 12.65 -0.81
N VAL A 66 2.91 11.57 -1.25
CA VAL A 66 2.45 11.40 -2.63
C VAL A 66 1.50 12.51 -3.04
N LEU A 67 0.57 12.89 -2.17
CA LEU A 67 -0.34 14.01 -2.41
C LEU A 67 0.44 15.30 -2.63
N LEU A 68 1.34 15.66 -1.70
CA LEU A 68 2.13 16.90 -1.77
C LEU A 68 3.03 16.98 -3.01
N GLN A 69 3.60 15.85 -3.44
CA GLN A 69 4.45 15.81 -4.63
C GLN A 69 3.67 15.86 -5.95
N LYS A 70 2.43 15.35 -5.98
CA LYS A 70 1.71 15.13 -7.25
C LYS A 70 0.52 16.08 -7.49
N TYR A 71 -0.06 16.71 -6.47
CA TYR A 71 -1.29 17.49 -6.68
C TYR A 71 -1.14 18.64 -7.66
N ARG A 72 0.03 19.30 -7.69
CA ARG A 72 0.31 20.45 -8.59
C ARG A 72 0.42 20.05 -10.06
N THR A 73 0.83 18.82 -10.32
CA THR A 73 0.98 18.26 -11.68
C THR A 73 -0.24 17.47 -12.15
N SER A 74 -1.26 17.35 -11.28
CA SER A 74 -2.48 16.59 -11.57
C SER A 74 -3.48 17.45 -12.38
N SER A 75 -3.14 17.69 -13.64
CA SER A 75 -3.95 18.53 -14.54
C SER A 75 -5.07 17.75 -15.24
N ASP A 76 -4.91 16.45 -15.45
CA ASP A 76 -5.93 15.60 -16.06
C ASP A 76 -6.92 15.05 -15.02
N ASN A 77 -8.11 14.64 -15.51
CA ASN A 77 -9.18 14.17 -14.65
C ASN A 77 -8.81 12.92 -13.83
N THR A 78 -8.01 12.01 -14.37
CA THR A 78 -7.62 10.77 -13.72
C THR A 78 -6.67 11.04 -12.56
N SER A 79 -5.65 11.88 -12.80
CA SER A 79 -4.70 12.30 -11.77
C SER A 79 -5.37 13.12 -10.67
N ALA A 80 -6.24 14.07 -11.04
CA ALA A 80 -7.01 14.84 -10.06
C ALA A 80 -7.96 13.95 -9.23
N ASP A 81 -8.56 12.92 -9.84
CA ASP A 81 -9.40 11.96 -9.12
C ASP A 81 -8.59 11.12 -8.13
N ALA A 82 -7.41 10.66 -8.54
CA ALA A 82 -6.51 9.94 -7.65
C ALA A 82 -6.15 10.78 -6.41
N MET A 83 -5.73 12.03 -6.60
CA MET A 83 -5.40 12.93 -5.49
C MET A 83 -6.62 13.24 -4.62
N ALA A 84 -7.81 13.41 -5.20
CA ALA A 84 -9.04 13.59 -4.45
C ALA A 84 -9.36 12.38 -3.54
N TRP A 85 -9.08 11.16 -3.99
CA TRP A 85 -9.22 9.97 -3.18
C TRP A 85 -8.16 9.88 -2.06
N VAL A 86 -6.92 10.31 -2.33
CA VAL A 86 -5.90 10.42 -1.28
C VAL A 86 -6.34 11.41 -0.19
N CYS A 87 -6.91 12.57 -0.57
CA CYS A 87 -7.47 13.50 0.42
C CYS A 87 -8.57 12.85 1.28
N LYS A 88 -9.48 12.08 0.66
CA LYS A 88 -10.53 11.36 1.40
C LYS A 88 -9.94 10.32 2.35
N ALA A 89 -8.94 9.56 1.93
CA ALA A 89 -8.27 8.57 2.78
C ALA A 89 -7.62 9.22 4.00
N LEU A 90 -6.88 10.32 3.80
CA LEU A 90 -6.27 11.09 4.88
C LEU A 90 -7.32 11.68 5.82
N GLY A 91 -8.42 12.23 5.30
CA GLY A 91 -9.52 12.75 6.11
C GLY A 91 -10.24 11.67 6.92
N ASN A 92 -10.38 10.46 6.38
CA ASN A 92 -11.01 9.33 7.06
C ASN A 92 -10.12 8.72 8.17
N SER A 93 -8.85 9.05 8.19
CA SER A 93 -7.92 8.58 9.24
C SER A 93 -8.28 9.10 10.64
N GLY A 94 -8.98 10.24 10.72
CA GLY A 94 -9.26 10.94 11.96
C GLY A 94 -8.01 11.57 12.61
N ASN A 95 -6.85 11.51 11.95
CA ASN A 95 -5.59 12.01 12.47
C ASN A 95 -5.34 13.46 12.03
N GLY A 96 -5.44 14.41 12.96
CA GLY A 96 -5.24 15.84 12.72
C GLY A 96 -3.86 16.22 12.17
N ARG A 97 -2.89 15.31 12.22
CA ARG A 97 -1.57 15.46 11.62
C ARG A 97 -1.63 15.79 10.12
N TYR A 98 -2.64 15.31 9.41
CA TYR A 98 -2.78 15.51 7.96
C TYR A 98 -3.59 16.74 7.58
N LYS A 99 -4.20 17.41 8.57
CA LYS A 99 -4.98 18.63 8.29
C LYS A 99 -4.18 19.72 7.57
N PRO A 100 -2.95 20.08 7.99
CA PRO A 100 -2.15 21.09 7.29
C PRO A 100 -1.84 20.73 5.83
N VAL A 101 -1.62 19.44 5.55
CA VAL A 101 -1.40 18.94 4.17
C VAL A 101 -2.63 19.19 3.30
N LEU A 102 -3.81 18.87 3.82
CA LEU A 102 -5.07 19.08 3.09
C LEU A 102 -5.37 20.57 2.89
N ASP A 103 -5.13 21.39 3.90
CA ASP A 103 -5.30 22.83 3.84
C ASP A 103 -4.34 23.46 2.81
N GLU A 104 -3.08 23.01 2.71
CA GLU A 104 -2.12 23.41 1.70
C GLU A 104 -2.63 23.12 0.28
N VAL A 105 -3.12 21.90 0.05
CA VAL A 105 -3.67 21.50 -1.24
C VAL A 105 -4.85 22.38 -1.63
N VAL A 106 -5.76 22.67 -0.72
CA VAL A 106 -6.91 23.56 -0.96
C VAL A 106 -6.45 24.99 -1.31
N ALA A 107 -5.46 25.49 -0.59
CA ALA A 107 -4.97 26.85 -0.79
C ALA A 107 -4.23 27.05 -2.11
N THR A 108 -3.63 25.99 -2.67
CA THR A 108 -2.63 26.13 -3.75
C THR A 108 -2.89 25.26 -4.98
N SER A 109 -3.89 24.36 -4.97
CA SER A 109 -4.13 23.43 -6.10
C SER A 109 -4.71 24.13 -7.34
N GLY A 110 -5.57 25.13 -7.16
CA GLY A 110 -6.34 25.74 -8.22
C GLY A 110 -7.31 24.78 -8.94
N ASN A 111 -7.54 23.60 -8.38
CA ASN A 111 -8.38 22.56 -8.95
C ASN A 111 -9.65 22.37 -8.12
N ARG A 112 -10.81 22.70 -8.68
CA ARG A 112 -12.12 22.60 -8.00
C ARG A 112 -12.39 21.24 -7.36
N LYS A 113 -11.94 20.15 -7.99
CA LYS A 113 -12.16 18.79 -7.48
C LYS A 113 -11.34 18.56 -6.22
N LEU A 114 -10.08 18.98 -6.22
CA LEU A 114 -9.20 18.91 -5.05
C LEU A 114 -9.73 19.83 -3.94
N ASP A 115 -10.08 21.08 -4.24
CA ASP A 115 -10.62 22.02 -3.26
C ASP A 115 -11.85 21.44 -2.55
N LYS A 116 -12.77 20.84 -3.31
CA LYS A 116 -13.97 20.22 -2.76
C LYS A 116 -13.63 19.03 -1.84
N HIS A 117 -12.81 18.10 -2.32
CA HIS A 117 -12.59 16.82 -1.60
C HIS A 117 -11.57 16.96 -0.47
N CYS A 118 -10.49 17.70 -0.68
CA CYS A 118 -9.49 17.95 0.37
C CYS A 118 -10.05 18.90 1.43
N GLY A 119 -10.81 19.93 1.04
CA GLY A 119 -11.47 20.83 1.98
C GLY A 119 -12.53 20.14 2.82
N GLY A 120 -13.31 19.23 2.21
CA GLY A 120 -14.24 18.38 2.95
C GLY A 120 -13.52 17.44 3.93
N ALA A 121 -12.42 16.84 3.50
CA ALA A 121 -11.59 15.96 4.32
C ALA A 121 -10.94 16.70 5.50
N ALA A 122 -10.39 17.90 5.26
CA ALA A 122 -9.76 18.72 6.28
C ALA A 122 -10.72 19.12 7.42
N LYS A 123 -12.00 19.35 7.10
CA LYS A 123 -13.04 19.68 8.08
C LYS A 123 -13.34 18.53 9.06
N ASN A 124 -13.10 17.29 8.64
CA ASN A 124 -13.32 16.10 9.45
C ASN A 124 -12.14 15.78 10.38
N LEU A 125 -11.03 16.51 10.26
CA LEU A 125 -9.84 16.27 11.08
C LEU A 125 -9.78 17.24 12.25
N PRO A 126 -9.39 16.75 13.46
CA PRO A 126 -9.18 17.61 14.61
C PRO A 126 -8.04 18.61 14.36
N ALA A 127 -8.13 19.79 14.95
CA ALA A 127 -7.03 20.74 15.00
C ALA A 127 -6.00 20.34 16.08
N GLY A 128 -4.74 20.69 15.88
CA GLY A 128 -3.83 20.83 17.03
C GLY A 128 -2.84 19.71 17.30
N THR A 129 -2.47 18.90 16.34
CA THR A 129 -1.29 18.02 16.48
C THR A 129 -0.12 18.53 15.64
N ALA A 130 1.10 18.08 15.94
CA ALA A 130 2.26 18.36 15.08
C ALA A 130 1.97 17.88 13.65
N GLY A 131 1.79 18.84 12.73
CA GLY A 131 1.39 18.57 11.36
C GLY A 131 2.45 17.77 10.59
N TYR A 132 1.99 16.97 9.62
CA TYR A 132 2.87 16.35 8.63
C TYR A 132 3.54 17.44 7.81
N ARG A 133 4.83 17.28 7.53
CA ARG A 133 5.61 18.21 6.70
C ARG A 133 6.10 17.49 5.44
N ALA A 134 6.06 18.19 4.31
CA ALA A 134 6.64 17.71 3.06
C ALA A 134 8.09 17.25 3.27
N GLY A 135 8.46 16.13 2.66
CA GLY A 135 9.80 15.55 2.78
C GLY A 135 10.05 14.75 4.07
N SER A 136 9.04 14.59 4.95
CA SER A 136 9.19 13.74 6.14
C SER A 136 9.35 12.25 5.78
N VAL A 137 8.89 11.87 4.59
CA VAL A 137 9.02 10.53 4.02
C VAL A 137 9.74 10.61 2.68
N SER A 138 10.75 9.78 2.47
CA SER A 138 11.43 9.67 1.19
C SER A 138 10.74 8.62 0.31
N LEU A 139 9.99 9.05 -0.70
CA LEU A 139 9.37 8.13 -1.66
C LEU A 139 10.41 7.34 -2.45
N ASP A 140 11.62 7.90 -2.66
CA ASP A 140 12.70 7.19 -3.35
C ASP A 140 13.24 6.01 -2.55
N ALA A 141 13.23 6.09 -1.23
CA ALA A 141 13.61 4.97 -0.37
C ALA A 141 12.62 3.79 -0.56
N TYR A 142 11.33 4.09 -0.65
CA TYR A 142 10.32 3.05 -0.93
C TYR A 142 10.42 2.50 -2.36
N ARG A 143 10.70 3.34 -3.37
CA ARG A 143 10.95 2.87 -4.75
C ARG A 143 12.11 1.89 -4.85
N LYS A 144 13.14 2.06 -4.01
CA LYS A 144 14.31 1.19 -3.94
C LYS A 144 14.11 -0.02 -3.04
N GLY A 145 12.92 -0.25 -2.51
CA GLY A 145 12.62 -1.36 -1.60
C GLY A 145 13.27 -1.23 -0.21
N GLN A 146 13.76 -0.05 0.15
CA GLN A 146 14.47 0.16 1.41
C GLN A 146 13.55 0.51 2.59
N GLY A 147 12.25 0.75 2.37
CA GLY A 147 11.32 1.16 3.41
C GLY A 147 11.77 2.46 4.13
N ARG A 148 11.10 2.81 5.23
CA ARG A 148 11.55 3.91 6.09
C ARG A 148 12.88 3.52 6.74
N PRO A 149 13.97 4.31 6.59
CA PRO A 149 15.18 4.09 7.37
C PRO A 149 14.81 4.20 8.86
N ALA A 150 15.05 3.16 9.63
CA ALA A 150 15.08 3.30 11.08
C ALA A 150 16.06 4.42 11.41
N ALA A 151 15.64 5.43 12.18
CA ALA A 151 16.50 6.52 12.61
C ALA A 151 17.69 5.93 13.39
N GLY A 152 18.85 5.91 12.73
CA GLY A 152 20.11 5.56 13.40
C GLY A 152 20.94 4.51 12.66
N THR A 153 22.03 5.02 12.07
CA THR A 153 23.29 4.38 11.69
C THR A 153 23.44 3.93 10.23
N PRO A 154 24.42 4.49 9.49
CA PRO A 154 24.74 4.09 8.14
C PRO A 154 25.62 2.83 8.17
N THR A 155 25.08 1.72 7.76
CA THR A 155 25.90 0.56 7.40
C THR A 155 25.52 0.10 6.02
N ALA A 156 26.45 0.24 5.09
CA ALA A 156 26.34 -0.30 3.75
C ALA A 156 26.09 -1.80 3.83
N SER A 157 24.97 -2.28 3.33
CA SER A 157 24.73 -3.69 3.10
C SER A 157 24.35 -3.91 1.66
N LYS A 158 25.25 -4.56 1.01
CA LYS A 158 25.25 -5.29 -0.27
C LYS A 158 23.84 -5.74 -0.67
N ALA A 159 23.46 -5.42 -1.92
CA ALA A 159 22.25 -5.89 -2.56
C ALA A 159 22.12 -7.42 -2.38
N ALA A 160 21.19 -7.82 -1.54
CA ALA A 160 20.76 -9.21 -1.48
C ALA A 160 19.75 -9.41 -2.60
N ALA A 161 20.07 -10.32 -3.52
CA ALA A 161 19.18 -10.81 -4.53
C ALA A 161 17.85 -11.25 -3.89
N VAL A 162 16.74 -10.82 -4.49
CA VAL A 162 15.39 -11.32 -4.16
C VAL A 162 15.46 -12.84 -4.26
N PRO A 163 15.07 -13.60 -3.22
CA PRO A 163 15.01 -15.05 -3.34
C PRO A 163 14.01 -15.38 -4.44
N GLN A 164 14.47 -15.93 -5.55
CA GLN A 164 13.58 -16.60 -6.48
C GLN A 164 13.00 -17.77 -5.70
N GLY A 165 11.70 -17.73 -5.45
CA GLY A 165 11.00 -18.81 -4.78
C GLY A 165 11.28 -20.12 -5.53
N SER A 166 12.05 -21.02 -4.90
CA SER A 166 12.38 -22.34 -5.44
C SER A 166 11.20 -23.32 -5.28
N GLY A 167 10.00 -22.79 -4.96
CA GLY A 167 8.81 -23.58 -4.77
C GLY A 167 8.38 -24.30 -6.04
N SER A 168 7.97 -25.56 -5.89
CA SER A 168 7.36 -26.32 -6.96
C SER A 168 5.93 -25.83 -7.22
N PHE A 169 5.54 -25.80 -8.49
CA PHE A 169 4.17 -25.51 -8.93
C PHE A 169 3.13 -26.46 -8.31
N GLU A 170 3.58 -27.65 -7.89
CA GLU A 170 2.77 -28.67 -7.22
C GLU A 170 2.24 -28.26 -5.83
N HIS A 171 2.87 -27.27 -5.20
CA HIS A 171 2.43 -26.78 -3.88
C HIS A 171 1.32 -25.73 -3.97
N VAL A 172 1.05 -25.21 -5.17
CA VAL A 172 -0.03 -24.25 -5.37
C VAL A 172 -1.37 -24.96 -5.44
N ARG A 173 -2.34 -24.42 -4.73
CA ARG A 173 -3.71 -24.99 -4.64
C ARG A 173 -4.74 -23.95 -5.06
N VAL A 174 -5.84 -24.41 -5.64
CA VAL A 174 -7.02 -23.57 -5.88
C VAL A 174 -7.50 -22.97 -4.57
N GLY A 175 -7.81 -21.68 -4.57
CA GLY A 175 -8.21 -20.91 -3.39
C GLY A 175 -7.09 -20.16 -2.67
N MET A 176 -5.81 -20.47 -2.94
CA MET A 176 -4.69 -19.67 -2.43
C MET A 176 -4.76 -18.23 -2.93
N SER A 177 -4.36 -17.28 -2.09
CA SER A 177 -4.23 -15.89 -2.50
C SER A 177 -3.02 -15.70 -3.43
N MET A 178 -3.03 -14.63 -4.22
CA MET A 178 -1.90 -14.26 -5.07
C MET A 178 -0.62 -14.07 -4.25
N ASP A 179 -0.72 -13.54 -3.03
CA ASP A 179 0.43 -13.30 -2.15
C ASP A 179 1.04 -14.62 -1.65
N GLU A 180 0.21 -15.61 -1.30
CA GLU A 180 0.68 -16.96 -0.94
C GLU A 180 1.39 -17.64 -2.12
N VAL A 181 0.85 -17.49 -3.33
CA VAL A 181 1.48 -18.03 -4.53
C VAL A 181 2.82 -17.34 -4.83
N ASN A 182 2.86 -16.02 -4.70
CA ASN A 182 4.10 -15.26 -4.88
C ASN A 182 5.16 -15.61 -3.83
N ALA A 183 4.76 -15.92 -2.61
CA ALA A 183 5.67 -16.40 -1.57
C ALA A 183 6.26 -17.79 -1.89
N LEU A 184 5.49 -18.66 -2.56
CA LEU A 184 5.92 -19.99 -2.95
C LEU A 184 6.75 -20.02 -4.24
N LEU A 185 6.29 -19.35 -5.27
CA LEU A 185 6.87 -19.44 -6.63
C LEU A 185 7.78 -18.27 -7.00
N GLY A 186 7.76 -17.20 -6.19
CA GLY A 186 8.34 -15.91 -6.55
C GLY A 186 7.41 -15.09 -7.43
N THR A 187 7.90 -13.94 -7.92
CA THR A 187 7.15 -13.07 -8.83
C THR A 187 6.99 -13.72 -10.20
N PRO A 188 5.78 -13.65 -10.81
CA PRO A 188 5.58 -14.16 -12.18
C PRO A 188 6.41 -13.36 -13.19
N SER A 189 6.76 -13.99 -14.29
CA SER A 189 7.51 -13.36 -15.40
C SER A 189 6.70 -12.26 -16.08
N ALA A 190 5.38 -12.47 -16.21
CA ALA A 190 4.44 -11.49 -16.70
C ALA A 190 3.05 -11.75 -16.11
N THR A 191 2.23 -10.70 -16.07
CA THR A 191 0.81 -10.79 -15.69
C THR A 191 -0.02 -9.99 -16.68
N TYR A 192 -1.20 -10.49 -17.02
CA TYR A 192 -2.21 -9.73 -17.75
C TYR A 192 -3.59 -9.98 -17.15
N SER A 193 -4.46 -9.00 -17.27
CA SER A 193 -5.83 -9.09 -16.78
C SER A 193 -6.83 -8.93 -17.90
N HIS A 194 -7.97 -9.60 -17.78
CA HIS A 194 -9.10 -9.41 -18.67
C HIS A 194 -10.42 -9.49 -17.90
N GLN A 195 -11.41 -8.76 -18.38
CA GLN A 195 -12.77 -8.87 -17.88
C GLN A 195 -13.45 -10.09 -18.50
N THR A 196 -14.23 -10.80 -17.69
CA THR A 196 -15.04 -11.92 -18.16
C THR A 196 -16.37 -11.40 -18.68
N GLY A 197 -17.09 -12.21 -19.47
CA GLY A 197 -18.44 -11.87 -19.94
C GLY A 197 -19.43 -11.60 -18.78
N LYS A 198 -19.14 -12.08 -17.57
CA LYS A 198 -19.96 -11.84 -16.38
C LYS A 198 -19.90 -10.39 -15.89
N ALA A 199 -18.88 -9.63 -16.28
CA ALA A 199 -18.78 -8.20 -15.98
C ALA A 199 -19.91 -7.37 -16.61
N TRP A 200 -20.49 -7.87 -17.68
CA TRP A 200 -21.54 -7.19 -18.46
C TRP A 200 -22.97 -7.59 -18.08
N ILE A 201 -23.15 -8.48 -17.09
CA ILE A 201 -24.48 -8.87 -16.63
C ILE A 201 -25.05 -7.75 -15.76
N PRO A 202 -26.15 -7.08 -16.16
CA PRO A 202 -26.76 -6.02 -15.35
C PRO A 202 -27.16 -6.55 -13.97
N PHE A 203 -26.94 -5.72 -12.93
CA PHE A 203 -27.28 -6.04 -11.55
C PHE A 203 -26.55 -7.24 -10.93
N ASN A 204 -25.42 -7.65 -11.48
CA ASN A 204 -24.61 -8.74 -10.94
C ASN A 204 -23.77 -8.27 -9.72
N PHE A 205 -24.42 -7.71 -8.70
CA PHE A 205 -23.74 -7.16 -7.51
C PHE A 205 -23.05 -8.22 -6.63
N LYS A 206 -23.40 -9.49 -6.80
CA LYS A 206 -22.77 -10.63 -6.13
C LYS A 206 -21.98 -11.51 -7.09
N GLY A 207 -21.70 -11.00 -8.29
CA GLY A 207 -21.03 -11.76 -9.33
C GLY A 207 -19.62 -12.17 -8.92
N LYS A 208 -19.41 -13.49 -8.92
CA LYS A 208 -18.07 -14.07 -8.85
C LYS A 208 -17.45 -14.06 -10.24
N ASP A 209 -16.12 -13.94 -10.29
CA ASP A 209 -15.36 -14.13 -11.53
C ASP A 209 -15.71 -13.10 -12.64
N VAL A 210 -15.78 -11.83 -12.27
CA VAL A 210 -16.01 -10.72 -13.21
C VAL A 210 -14.73 -10.26 -13.92
N ALA A 211 -13.59 -10.48 -13.30
CA ALA A 211 -12.28 -10.21 -13.85
C ALA A 211 -11.31 -11.34 -13.47
N ARG A 212 -10.32 -11.57 -14.31
CA ARG A 212 -9.27 -12.56 -14.09
C ARG A 212 -7.91 -11.94 -14.30
N ILE A 213 -6.95 -12.37 -13.50
CA ILE A 213 -5.52 -12.12 -13.70
C ILE A 213 -4.87 -13.44 -14.06
N VAL A 214 -4.12 -13.45 -15.14
CA VAL A 214 -3.30 -14.59 -15.56
C VAL A 214 -1.85 -14.25 -15.25
N ALA A 215 -1.23 -15.02 -14.37
CA ALA A 215 0.18 -14.91 -14.03
C ALA A 215 0.97 -16.00 -14.75
N LEU A 216 2.00 -15.59 -15.50
CA LEU A 216 2.84 -16.47 -16.32
C LEU A 216 4.15 -16.75 -15.55
N TYR A 217 4.42 -18.01 -15.29
CA TYR A 217 5.66 -18.47 -14.67
C TYR A 217 6.49 -19.24 -15.68
N LYS A 218 7.55 -18.61 -16.19
CA LYS A 218 8.42 -19.20 -17.22
C LYS A 218 8.89 -20.59 -16.82
N GLY A 219 8.70 -21.57 -17.71
CA GLY A 219 9.09 -22.95 -17.49
C GLY A 219 8.27 -23.72 -16.45
N LYS A 220 7.22 -23.13 -15.90
CA LYS A 220 6.34 -23.76 -14.88
C LYS A 220 4.87 -23.84 -15.33
N GLY A 221 4.35 -22.77 -15.96
CA GLY A 221 2.96 -22.72 -16.39
C GLY A 221 2.27 -21.39 -16.07
N ARG A 222 0.94 -21.42 -16.08
CA ARG A 222 0.07 -20.27 -15.85
C ARG A 222 -0.83 -20.50 -14.64
N ILE A 223 -1.07 -19.43 -13.91
CA ILE A 223 -2.01 -19.42 -12.79
C ILE A 223 -3.05 -18.36 -13.05
N ILE A 224 -4.30 -18.76 -13.02
CA ILE A 224 -5.45 -17.88 -13.25
C ILE A 224 -6.04 -17.54 -11.89
N PHE A 225 -6.08 -16.25 -11.58
CA PHE A 225 -6.69 -15.71 -10.38
C PHE A 225 -8.01 -15.05 -10.70
N SER A 226 -8.96 -15.16 -9.80
CA SER A 226 -10.25 -14.46 -9.87
C SER A 226 -10.60 -13.88 -8.51
N GLN A 227 -11.51 -12.92 -8.50
CA GLN A 227 -12.08 -12.35 -7.27
C GLN A 227 -13.38 -13.06 -6.92
N GLU A 228 -13.62 -13.30 -5.63
CA GLU A 228 -14.88 -13.90 -5.14
C GLU A 228 -16.08 -12.98 -5.34
N SER A 229 -15.86 -11.66 -5.39
CA SER A 229 -16.87 -10.66 -5.72
C SER A 229 -16.22 -9.41 -6.29
N VAL A 230 -17.01 -8.54 -6.90
CA VAL A 230 -16.57 -7.22 -7.42
C VAL A 230 -15.93 -6.35 -6.32
N TYR A 231 -16.30 -6.59 -5.07
CA TYR A 231 -15.82 -5.85 -3.90
C TYR A 231 -14.68 -6.55 -3.17
N ALA A 232 -14.34 -7.79 -3.56
CA ALA A 232 -13.25 -8.52 -2.94
C ALA A 232 -11.90 -7.95 -3.37
N SER A 233 -11.06 -7.57 -2.41
CA SER A 233 -9.70 -7.09 -2.66
C SER A 233 -8.67 -8.22 -2.85
N VAL A 234 -9.06 -9.46 -2.56
CA VAL A 234 -8.17 -10.62 -2.61
C VAL A 234 -8.40 -11.42 -3.88
N TRP A 235 -7.34 -11.58 -4.65
CA TRP A 235 -7.30 -12.46 -5.82
C TRP A 235 -6.92 -13.87 -5.38
N ARG A 236 -7.75 -14.84 -5.75
CA ARG A 236 -7.53 -16.25 -5.40
C ARG A 236 -7.31 -17.10 -6.64
N VAL A 237 -6.47 -18.09 -6.50
CA VAL A 237 -6.24 -19.10 -7.54
C VAL A 237 -7.56 -19.78 -7.88
N MET A 238 -7.97 -19.65 -9.12
CA MET A 238 -9.13 -20.31 -9.69
C MET A 238 -8.74 -21.55 -10.51
N GLU A 239 -7.65 -21.44 -11.24
CA GLU A 239 -7.20 -22.49 -12.15
C GLU A 239 -5.67 -22.51 -12.24
N LEU A 240 -5.12 -23.71 -12.37
CA LEU A 240 -3.71 -23.98 -12.55
C LEU A 240 -3.51 -24.66 -13.88
N GLN A 241 -2.63 -24.13 -14.72
CA GLN A 241 -2.28 -24.70 -16.04
C GLN A 241 -0.76 -24.97 -16.06
N PRO A 242 -0.32 -26.15 -15.54
CA PRO A 242 1.08 -26.53 -15.62
C PRO A 242 1.53 -26.64 -17.09
N ASN A 243 2.60 -25.97 -17.43
CA ASN A 243 3.20 -26.04 -18.77
C ASN A 243 4.72 -25.83 -18.67
N PRO A 244 5.51 -26.90 -18.78
CA PRO A 244 6.97 -26.79 -18.72
C PRO A 244 7.57 -25.93 -19.85
N ASN A 245 6.82 -25.71 -20.94
CA ASN A 245 7.23 -24.91 -22.09
C ASN A 245 6.68 -23.48 -22.04
N GLU A 246 6.18 -23.03 -20.88
CA GLU A 246 5.67 -21.65 -20.75
C GLU A 246 6.78 -20.64 -21.00
N SER A 247 6.56 -19.77 -21.98
CA SER A 247 7.53 -18.71 -22.36
C SER A 247 7.67 -17.63 -21.30
N GLY A 248 6.65 -17.42 -20.48
CA GLY A 248 6.54 -16.33 -19.53
C GLY A 248 6.13 -15.00 -20.17
N TYR A 249 5.67 -15.01 -21.41
CA TYR A 249 5.12 -13.85 -22.13
C TYR A 249 3.73 -14.19 -22.65
N PRO A 250 2.79 -13.19 -22.67
CA PRO A 250 1.47 -13.38 -23.21
C PRO A 250 1.45 -13.65 -24.71
#